data_3c8bd665af2447ad3115abd716653491
#
_entry.id   3c8bd665af2447ad3115abd716653491
#
_cell.length_a   1.000
_cell.length_b   1.000
_cell.length_c   1.000
_cell.angle_alpha   90.00
_cell.angle_beta   90.00
_cell.angle_gamma   90.00
#
_symmetry.space_group_name_H-M   'P 1'
#
loop_
_entity.id
_entity.type
_entity.pdbx_description
1 polymer ?
#
loop_
_entity_poly.entity_id
_entity_poly.type
_entity_poly.pdbx_seq_one_letter_code
_entity_poly.pdbx_strand_id
1 'polypeptide(L)' 'GDVQFERQRFEEAGKAYAGVALLYDDPAITPRALDKAADAYRRAGKTEEADRVAKQLRERYPNYVPLAKS' A
#
# COMPACT_ATOMS: atom_id res chain seq x y z
N GLY A 1 -8.83 -18.84 -13.80
CA GLY A 1 -7.89 -18.13 -13.03
C GLY A 1 -7.76 -18.68 -11.63
N ASP A 2 -6.58 -18.60 -11.17
CA ASP A 2 -6.26 -19.10 -9.84
C ASP A 2 -6.25 -17.92 -8.88
N VAL A 3 -7.24 -17.89 -7.99
CA VAL A 3 -7.40 -16.80 -7.04
C VAL A 3 -6.19 -16.72 -6.11
N GLN A 4 -5.64 -17.86 -5.69
CA GLN A 4 -4.48 -17.87 -4.82
C GLN A 4 -3.26 -17.28 -5.49
N PHE A 5 -3.07 -17.56 -6.77
CA PHE A 5 -1.96 -17.00 -7.54
C PHE A 5 -2.08 -15.47 -7.61
N GLU A 6 -3.27 -14.97 -7.87
CA GLU A 6 -3.49 -13.53 -7.92
C GLU A 6 -3.25 -12.87 -6.57
N ARG A 7 -3.66 -13.51 -5.49
CA ARG A 7 -3.42 -12.98 -4.15
C ARG A 7 -1.93 -12.87 -3.85
N GLN A 8 -1.16 -13.88 -4.26
CA GLN A 8 0.29 -13.84 -4.08
C GLN A 8 0.91 -12.68 -4.84
N ARG A 9 0.45 -12.44 -6.06
CA ARG A 9 0.95 -11.33 -6.86
C ARG A 9 0.66 -9.99 -6.19
N PHE A 10 -0.54 -9.82 -5.65
CA PHE A 10 -0.88 -8.59 -4.95
C PHE A 10 -0.10 -8.45 -3.64
N GLU A 11 0.13 -9.55 -2.94
CA GLU A 11 0.93 -9.50 -1.72
C GLU A 11 2.36 -9.07 -2.05
N GLU A 12 2.96 -9.62 -3.09
CA GLU A 12 4.30 -9.23 -3.51
C GLU A 12 4.36 -7.78 -3.93
N ALA A 13 3.34 -7.32 -4.64
CA ALA A 13 3.25 -5.91 -5.03
C ALA A 13 3.17 -5.01 -3.79
N GLY A 14 2.37 -5.41 -2.80
CA GLY A 14 2.27 -4.66 -1.57
C GLY A 14 3.61 -4.54 -0.86
N LYS A 15 4.33 -5.66 -0.78
CA LYS A 15 5.67 -5.65 -0.17
C LYS A 15 6.62 -4.74 -0.93
N ALA A 16 6.56 -4.77 -2.25
CA ALA A 16 7.43 -3.93 -3.07
C ALA A 16 7.15 -2.46 -2.85
N TYR A 17 5.86 -2.07 -2.84
CA TYR A 17 5.50 -0.68 -2.61
C TYR A 17 5.87 -0.24 -1.19
N ALA A 18 5.66 -1.10 -0.20
CA ALA A 18 6.05 -0.79 1.18
C ALA A 18 7.56 -0.62 1.28
N GLY A 19 8.31 -1.45 0.54
CA GLY A 19 9.76 -1.33 0.51
C GLY A 19 10.21 0.00 -0.08
N VAL A 20 9.55 0.47 -1.14
CA VAL A 20 9.84 1.78 -1.71
C VAL A 20 9.62 2.87 -0.67
N ALA A 21 8.52 2.76 0.09
CA ALA A 21 8.22 3.75 1.11
C ALA A 21 9.26 3.78 2.22
N LEU A 22 9.89 2.63 2.51
CA LEU A 22 10.95 2.56 3.52
C LEU A 22 12.26 3.15 3.01
N LEU A 23 12.54 2.96 1.72
CA LEU A 23 13.80 3.41 1.13
C LEU A 23 13.78 4.90 0.80
N TYR A 24 12.64 5.44 0.45
CA TYR A 24 12.52 6.83 0.02
C TYR A 24 11.59 7.58 0.95
N ASP A 25 12.11 8.62 1.57
CA ASP A 25 11.31 9.50 2.42
C ASP A 25 11.02 10.79 1.65
N ASP A 26 10.22 10.65 0.61
CA ASP A 26 9.90 11.74 -0.31
C ASP A 26 8.39 11.97 -0.28
N PRO A 27 7.92 13.16 0.12
CA PRO A 27 6.48 13.42 0.19
C PRO A 27 5.75 13.29 -1.15
N ALA A 28 6.47 13.29 -2.27
CA ALA A 28 5.85 13.08 -3.58
C ALA A 28 5.73 11.59 -3.91
N ILE A 29 6.58 10.74 -3.35
CA ILE A 29 6.65 9.32 -3.70
C ILE A 29 6.14 8.43 -2.58
N THR A 30 6.59 8.66 -1.36
CA THR A 30 6.32 7.78 -0.23
C THR A 30 4.84 7.62 0.06
N PRO A 31 4.03 8.70 0.12
CA PRO A 31 2.60 8.52 0.41
C PRO A 31 1.88 7.75 -0.70
N ARG A 32 2.29 7.94 -1.95
CA ARG A 32 1.68 7.21 -3.06
C ARG A 32 2.04 5.73 -2.97
N ALA A 33 3.28 5.42 -2.61
CA ALA A 33 3.71 4.04 -2.44
C ALA A 33 2.95 3.36 -1.31
N LEU A 34 2.77 4.06 -0.20
CA LEU A 34 2.00 3.52 0.93
C LEU A 34 0.54 3.27 0.54
N ASP A 35 -0.05 4.21 -0.21
CA ASP A 35 -1.42 4.05 -0.67
C ASP A 35 -1.56 2.82 -1.57
N LYS A 36 -0.64 2.66 -2.51
CA LYS A 36 -0.65 1.50 -3.40
C LYS A 36 -0.38 0.21 -2.64
N ALA A 37 0.50 0.25 -1.65
CA ALA A 37 0.78 -0.93 -0.84
C ALA A 37 -0.47 -1.37 -0.08
N ALA A 38 -1.19 -0.43 0.50
CA ALA A 38 -2.42 -0.75 1.21
C ALA A 38 -3.46 -1.36 0.28
N ASP A 39 -3.60 -0.79 -0.92
CA ASP A 39 -4.54 -1.33 -1.91
C ASP A 39 -4.15 -2.74 -2.33
N ALA A 40 -2.86 -2.96 -2.58
CA ALA A 40 -2.38 -4.27 -2.99
C ALA A 40 -2.60 -5.31 -1.89
N TYR A 41 -2.30 -4.97 -0.65
CA TYR A 41 -2.55 -5.88 0.47
C TYR A 41 -4.03 -6.19 0.60
N ARG A 42 -4.88 -5.19 0.42
CA ARG A 42 -6.32 -5.39 0.50
C ARG A 42 -6.79 -6.37 -0.56
N ARG A 43 -6.28 -6.24 -1.78
CA ARG A 43 -6.61 -7.15 -2.88
C ARG A 43 -6.07 -8.56 -2.62
N ALA A 44 -4.97 -8.66 -1.88
CA ALA A 44 -4.39 -9.94 -1.51
C ALA A 44 -5.13 -10.62 -0.36
N GLY A 45 -6.12 -9.95 0.21
CA GLY A 45 -6.82 -10.47 1.37
C GLY A 45 -6.07 -10.24 2.68
N LYS A 46 -5.02 -9.44 2.65
CA LYS A 46 -4.21 -9.13 3.83
C LYS A 46 -4.69 -7.82 4.45
N THR A 47 -5.91 -7.86 5.00
CA THR A 47 -6.53 -6.63 5.52
C THR A 47 -5.77 -6.05 6.70
N GLU A 48 -5.14 -6.88 7.53
CA GLU A 48 -4.36 -6.37 8.66
C GLU A 48 -3.17 -5.56 8.18
N GLU A 49 -2.43 -6.08 7.21
CA GLU A 49 -1.31 -5.36 6.63
C GLU A 49 -1.77 -4.10 5.93
N ALA A 50 -2.90 -4.19 5.21
CA ALA A 50 -3.45 -3.03 4.52
C ALA A 50 -3.81 -1.92 5.52
N ASP A 51 -4.44 -2.29 6.62
CA ASP A 51 -4.81 -1.32 7.65
C ASP A 51 -3.57 -0.69 8.29
N ARG A 52 -2.55 -1.50 8.52
CA ARG A 52 -1.31 -1.01 9.12
C ARG A 52 -0.64 0.01 8.20
N VAL A 53 -0.56 -0.30 6.91
CA VAL A 53 0.05 0.61 5.94
C VAL A 53 -0.79 1.88 5.80
N ALA A 54 -2.10 1.74 5.76
CA ALA A 54 -2.99 2.90 5.67
C ALA A 54 -2.84 3.80 6.89
N LYS A 55 -2.67 3.20 8.07
CA LYS A 55 -2.46 3.97 9.30
C LYS A 55 -1.14 4.73 9.23
N GLN A 56 -0.07 4.09 8.77
CA GLN A 56 1.21 4.75 8.59
C GLN A 56 1.09 5.94 7.64
N LEU A 57 0.35 5.75 6.56
CA LEU A 57 0.14 6.82 5.59
C LEU A 57 -0.53 8.04 6.25
N ARG A 58 -1.58 7.79 7.00
CA ARG A 58 -2.30 8.89 7.66
C ARG A 58 -1.48 9.58 8.73
N GLU A 59 -0.65 8.81 9.44
CA GLU A 59 0.18 9.38 10.50
C GLU A 59 1.35 10.19 9.95
N ARG A 60 1.96 9.70 8.88
CA ARG A 60 3.13 10.38 8.29
C ARG A 60 2.72 11.50 7.35
N TYR A 61 1.63 11.33 6.64
CA TYR A 61 1.19 12.28 5.63
C TYR A 61 -0.31 12.54 5.77
N PRO A 62 -0.70 13.25 6.85
CA PRO A 62 -2.14 13.44 7.13
C PRO A 62 -2.85 14.27 6.06
N ASN A 63 -2.12 15.06 5.29
CA ASN A 63 -2.72 15.90 4.25
C ASN A 63 -2.82 15.18 2.90
N TYR A 64 -2.31 13.97 2.80
CA TYR A 64 -2.36 13.24 1.54
C TYR A 64 -3.79 12.78 1.25
N VAL A 65 -4.22 12.99 0.01
CA VAL A 65 -5.53 12.52 -0.46
C VAL A 65 -5.29 11.43 -1.49
N PRO A 66 -5.77 10.18 -1.22
CA PRO A 66 -5.60 9.10 -2.19
C PRO A 66 -6.30 9.40 -3.51
N LEU A 67 -5.60 9.11 -4.61
CA LEU A 67 -6.14 9.35 -5.94
C LEU A 67 -7.34 8.44 -6.24
N ALA A 68 -7.37 7.26 -5.64
CA ALA A 68 -8.44 6.30 -5.86
C ALA A 68 -9.74 6.73 -5.19
N LYS A 69 -9.69 7.68 -4.31
CA LYS A 69 -10.87 8.16 -3.63
C LYS A 69 -11.55 9.22 -4.47
N SER A 70 -12.68 8.88 -4.97
CA SER A 70 -13.47 9.80 -5.78
C SER A 70 -14.59 10.41 -4.99
#